data_cf50bf57852c2f9307bee4934a495b38
#
_entry.id   cf50bf57852c2f9307bee4934a495b38
#
_cell.length_a   1.000
_cell.length_b   1.000
_cell.length_c   1.000
_cell.angle_alpha   90.00
_cell.angle_beta   90.00
_cell.angle_gamma   90.00
#
_symmetry.space_group_name_H-M   'P 1'
#
loop_
_entity.id
_entity.type
_entity.pdbx_description
1 polymer ?
#
loop_
_entity_poly.entity_id
_entity_poly.type
_entity_poly.pdbx_seq_one_letter_code
_entity_poly.pdbx_strand_id
1 'polypeptide(L)'
;MPPVKQPESPQLWALRMLKSSALILDTETTGLDGSAQIVQLSFIDTSGNVIFDSLLRPTCSIPPNVTELHGIRDRDVAHSPTIADVLDRVKAFLIPVPVIIYNAPFDLRMMAQSLRAYNLDASWLQKLDAHCALDKGFDRKMI
;
A
#
# COMPACT_ATOMS: atom_id res chain seq x y z
N MET A 1 39.04 10.07 2.34
CA MET A 1 37.84 9.26 2.05
C MET A 1 36.76 9.55 3.08
N PRO A 2 35.60 9.97 2.64
CA PRO A 2 34.51 10.14 3.60
C PRO A 2 34.20 8.80 4.26
N PRO A 3 33.80 8.79 5.54
CA PRO A 3 33.44 7.54 6.21
C PRO A 3 32.22 6.92 5.50
N VAL A 4 32.30 5.60 5.26
CA VAL A 4 31.16 4.86 4.71
C VAL A 4 30.09 4.84 5.80
N LYS A 5 28.90 5.38 5.51
CA LYS A 5 27.77 5.29 6.43
C LYS A 5 27.42 3.82 6.60
N GLN A 6 27.45 3.33 7.82
CA GLN A 6 26.90 2.02 8.15
C GLN A 6 25.41 2.01 7.83
N PRO A 7 24.89 0.91 7.23
CA PRO A 7 23.45 0.81 7.03
C PRO A 7 22.73 0.86 8.37
N GLU A 8 21.60 1.56 8.40
CA GLU A 8 20.76 1.67 9.59
C GLU A 8 20.24 0.29 9.98
N SER A 9 20.34 -0.07 11.27
CA SER A 9 19.78 -1.32 11.75
C SER A 9 18.25 -1.35 11.65
N PRO A 10 17.62 -2.53 11.53
CA PRO A 10 16.15 -2.62 11.54
C PRO A 10 15.53 -1.96 12.77
N GLN A 11 16.16 -2.12 13.93
CA GLN A 11 15.65 -1.56 15.19
C GLN A 11 15.72 -0.03 15.21
N LEU A 12 16.80 0.57 14.73
CA LEU A 12 16.93 2.03 14.64
C LEU A 12 15.95 2.60 13.63
N TRP A 13 15.79 1.95 12.48
CA TRP A 13 14.80 2.35 11.49
C TRP A 13 13.39 2.32 12.09
N ALA A 14 13.02 1.24 12.77
CA ALA A 14 11.71 1.10 13.40
C ALA A 14 11.46 2.20 14.44
N LEU A 15 12.45 2.50 15.29
CA LEU A 15 12.34 3.58 16.27
C LEU A 15 12.16 4.94 15.61
N ARG A 16 12.89 5.19 14.52
CA ARG A 16 12.77 6.42 13.75
C ARG A 16 11.37 6.56 13.14
N MET A 17 10.82 5.46 12.59
CA MET A 17 9.47 5.44 12.03
C MET A 17 8.41 5.67 13.10
N LEU A 18 8.54 5.05 14.28
CA LEU A 18 7.61 5.23 15.38
C LEU A 18 7.54 6.68 15.88
N LYS A 19 8.63 7.43 15.76
CA LYS A 19 8.70 8.84 16.15
C LYS A 19 8.27 9.78 15.04
N SER A 20 8.05 9.28 13.84
CA SER A 20 7.63 10.05 12.68
C SER A 20 6.11 10.03 12.53
N SER A 21 5.62 10.79 11.56
CA SER A 21 4.21 10.77 11.13
C SER A 21 3.93 9.67 10.10
N ALA A 22 4.71 8.59 10.11
CA ALA A 22 4.60 7.52 9.11
C ALA A 22 3.22 6.86 9.13
N LEU A 23 2.78 6.44 7.95
CA LEU A 23 1.60 5.62 7.75
C LEU A 23 2.03 4.23 7.29
N ILE A 24 1.33 3.21 7.77
CA ILE A 24 1.57 1.81 7.40
C ILE A 24 0.44 1.39 6.46
N LEU A 25 0.79 1.03 5.23
CA LEU A 25 -0.15 0.76 4.16
C LEU A 25 -0.20 -0.72 3.84
N ASP A 26 -1.41 -1.22 3.60
CA ASP A 26 -1.66 -2.58 3.14
C ASP A 26 -2.76 -2.58 2.09
N THR A 27 -2.71 -3.58 1.20
CA THR A 27 -3.68 -3.76 0.12
C THR A 27 -4.16 -5.19 0.04
N GLU A 28 -5.41 -5.37 -0.41
CA GLU A 28 -5.91 -6.62 -0.96
C GLU A 28 -6.19 -6.43 -2.45
N THR A 29 -5.97 -7.47 -3.25
CA THR A 29 -5.96 -7.36 -4.71
C THR A 29 -6.77 -8.45 -5.38
N THR A 30 -6.97 -8.31 -6.69
CA THR A 30 -7.62 -9.35 -7.52
C THR A 30 -6.67 -10.50 -7.89
N GLY A 31 -5.39 -10.38 -7.60
CA GLY A 31 -4.38 -11.38 -7.96
C GLY A 31 -2.97 -10.83 -7.91
N LEU A 32 -2.05 -11.50 -8.58
CA LEU A 32 -0.61 -11.21 -8.52
C LEU A 32 -0.04 -10.75 -9.87
N ASP A 33 -0.80 -10.87 -10.96
CA ASP A 33 -0.30 -10.65 -12.31
C ASP A 33 -0.27 -9.16 -12.72
N GLY A 34 0.13 -8.89 -13.94
CA GLY A 34 0.27 -7.53 -14.47
C GLY A 34 -1.03 -6.79 -14.72
N SER A 35 -2.19 -7.46 -14.59
CA SER A 35 -3.52 -6.85 -14.71
C SER A 35 -4.27 -6.78 -13.38
N ALA A 36 -3.68 -7.30 -12.29
CA ALA A 36 -4.31 -7.29 -10.98
C ALA A 36 -4.51 -5.86 -10.47
N GLN A 37 -5.59 -5.67 -9.71
CA GLN A 37 -6.00 -4.38 -9.18
C GLN A 37 -6.32 -4.49 -7.69
N ILE A 38 -6.26 -3.36 -7.00
CA ILE A 38 -6.59 -3.26 -5.58
C ILE A 38 -8.11 -3.34 -5.38
N VAL A 39 -8.54 -4.13 -4.40
CA VAL A 39 -9.93 -4.22 -3.94
C VAL A 39 -10.11 -3.72 -2.51
N GLN A 40 -9.04 -3.57 -1.76
CA GLN A 40 -9.04 -2.89 -0.47
C GLN A 40 -7.73 -2.16 -0.28
N LEU A 41 -7.83 -0.92 0.15
CA LEU A 41 -6.68 -0.08 0.50
C LEU A 41 -6.89 0.44 1.91
N SER A 42 -5.92 0.22 2.77
CA SER A 42 -5.96 0.75 4.13
C SER A 42 -4.60 1.22 4.59
N PHE A 43 -4.60 2.23 5.44
CA PHE A 43 -3.41 2.63 6.15
C PHE A 43 -3.75 3.12 7.56
N ILE A 44 -2.84 2.82 8.46
CA ILE A 44 -2.91 3.18 9.88
C ILE A 44 -1.72 4.07 10.24
N ASP A 45 -1.83 4.79 11.35
CA ASP A 45 -0.67 5.48 11.91
C ASP A 45 0.18 4.52 12.77
N THR A 46 1.29 5.02 13.30
CA THR A 46 2.21 4.21 14.13
C THR A 46 1.66 3.89 15.51
N SER A 47 0.54 4.49 15.90
CA SER A 47 -0.21 4.17 17.14
C SER A 47 -1.31 3.14 16.90
N GLY A 48 -1.51 2.71 15.65
CA GLY A 48 -2.54 1.73 15.30
C GLY A 48 -3.90 2.33 14.98
N ASN A 49 -4.03 3.65 14.90
CA ASN A 49 -5.27 4.29 14.51
C ASN A 49 -5.51 4.13 13.00
N VAL A 50 -6.71 3.73 12.62
CA VAL A 50 -7.10 3.65 11.22
C VAL A 50 -7.28 5.06 10.67
N ILE A 51 -6.45 5.43 9.70
CA ILE A 51 -6.52 6.73 9.03
C ILE A 51 -7.39 6.63 7.77
N PHE A 52 -7.30 5.52 7.06
CA PHE A 52 -8.07 5.26 5.85
C PHE A 52 -8.28 3.76 5.71
N ASP A 53 -9.49 3.35 5.39
CA ASP A 53 -9.82 1.96 5.08
C ASP A 53 -11.00 1.94 4.14
N SER A 54 -10.82 1.42 2.94
CA SER A 54 -11.87 1.38 1.93
C SER A 54 -11.75 0.17 1.03
N LEU A 55 -12.87 -0.49 0.80
CA LEU A 55 -13.02 -1.37 -0.34
C LEU A 55 -13.01 -0.50 -1.62
N LEU A 56 -12.45 -1.04 -2.68
CA LEU A 56 -12.36 -0.37 -3.98
C LEU A 56 -12.93 -1.27 -5.07
N ARG A 57 -13.67 -0.67 -5.99
CA ARG A 57 -14.21 -1.39 -7.13
C ARG A 57 -13.18 -1.45 -8.25
N PRO A 58 -12.69 -2.64 -8.62
CA PRO A 58 -11.79 -2.80 -9.76
C PRO A 58 -12.57 -2.79 -11.09
N THR A 59 -11.85 -2.75 -12.21
CA THR A 59 -12.44 -2.88 -13.55
C THR A 59 -12.60 -4.34 -13.98
N CYS A 60 -12.12 -5.29 -13.20
CA CYS A 60 -12.13 -6.72 -13.50
C CYS A 60 -12.78 -7.50 -12.36
N SER A 61 -13.14 -8.76 -12.63
CA SER A 61 -13.67 -9.67 -11.62
C SER A 61 -12.58 -10.18 -10.68
N ILE A 62 -12.97 -10.50 -9.45
CA ILE A 62 -12.09 -11.14 -8.47
C ILE A 62 -12.18 -12.65 -8.68
N PRO A 63 -11.07 -13.34 -9.01
CA PRO A 63 -11.11 -14.80 -9.14
C PRO A 63 -11.54 -15.48 -7.83
N PRO A 64 -12.32 -16.56 -7.89
CA PRO A 64 -12.80 -17.24 -6.67
C PRO A 64 -11.69 -17.71 -5.75
N ASN A 65 -10.56 -18.18 -6.30
CA ASN A 65 -9.42 -18.61 -5.50
C ASN A 65 -8.75 -17.43 -4.75
N VAL A 66 -8.84 -16.22 -5.28
CA VAL A 66 -8.33 -15.02 -4.61
C VAL A 66 -9.29 -14.61 -3.50
N THR A 67 -10.61 -14.67 -3.74
CA THR A 67 -11.61 -14.44 -2.70
C THR A 67 -11.42 -15.38 -1.51
N GLU A 68 -11.00 -16.62 -1.73
CA GLU A 68 -10.70 -17.55 -0.63
C GLU A 68 -9.59 -17.04 0.30
N LEU A 69 -8.67 -16.23 -0.22
CA LEU A 69 -7.55 -15.68 0.57
C LEU A 69 -8.00 -14.50 1.46
N HIS A 70 -8.75 -13.54 0.93
CA HIS A 70 -9.08 -12.31 1.65
C HIS A 70 -10.58 -12.13 1.93
N GLY A 71 -11.44 -13.01 1.41
CA GLY A 71 -12.88 -12.99 1.68
C GLY A 71 -13.68 -11.95 0.90
N ILE A 72 -13.05 -11.14 0.06
CA ILE A 72 -13.72 -10.09 -0.71
C ILE A 72 -14.23 -10.67 -2.03
N ARG A 73 -15.51 -10.47 -2.31
CA ARG A 73 -16.19 -10.95 -3.52
C ARG A 73 -16.60 -9.81 -4.41
N ASP A 74 -16.90 -10.09 -5.66
CA ASP A 74 -17.37 -9.08 -6.61
C ASP A 74 -18.57 -8.30 -6.05
N ARG A 75 -19.52 -8.97 -5.40
CA ARG A 75 -20.68 -8.31 -4.81
C ARG A 75 -20.33 -7.35 -3.67
N ASP A 76 -19.23 -7.59 -2.97
CA ASP A 76 -18.81 -6.75 -1.84
C ASP A 76 -18.25 -5.41 -2.31
N VAL A 77 -17.71 -5.35 -3.54
CA VAL A 77 -17.12 -4.14 -4.12
C VAL A 77 -17.97 -3.51 -5.23
N ALA A 78 -19.11 -4.10 -5.57
CA ALA A 78 -19.96 -3.66 -6.69
C ALA A 78 -20.40 -2.20 -6.57
N HIS A 79 -20.58 -1.71 -5.36
CA HIS A 79 -20.99 -0.32 -5.07
C HIS A 79 -19.93 0.47 -4.31
N SER A 80 -18.72 -0.07 -4.22
CA SER A 80 -17.60 0.61 -3.58
C SER A 80 -17.08 1.75 -4.47
N PRO A 81 -16.43 2.76 -3.87
CA PRO A 81 -15.75 3.77 -4.68
C PRO A 81 -14.65 3.14 -5.51
N THR A 82 -14.31 3.78 -6.62
CA THR A 82 -13.13 3.41 -7.41
C THR A 82 -11.89 4.11 -6.86
N ILE A 83 -10.71 3.69 -7.31
CA ILE A 83 -9.48 4.39 -6.95
C ILE A 83 -9.51 5.85 -7.43
N ALA A 84 -10.21 6.13 -8.54
CA ALA A 84 -10.41 7.49 -9.02
C ALA A 84 -11.17 8.36 -8.02
N ASP A 85 -12.19 7.79 -7.38
CA ASP A 85 -13.03 8.51 -6.42
C ASP A 85 -12.26 8.91 -5.15
N VAL A 86 -11.28 8.11 -4.74
CA VAL A 86 -10.54 8.33 -3.49
C VAL A 86 -9.14 8.91 -3.71
N LEU A 87 -8.72 9.10 -4.97
CA LEU A 87 -7.35 9.44 -5.32
C LEU A 87 -6.83 10.69 -4.60
N ASP A 88 -7.59 11.77 -4.61
CA ASP A 88 -7.13 13.03 -4.01
C ASP A 88 -6.92 12.90 -2.50
N ARG A 89 -7.80 12.17 -1.82
CA ARG A 89 -7.65 11.88 -0.38
C ARG A 89 -6.43 11.01 -0.11
N VAL A 90 -6.24 9.97 -0.89
CA VAL A 90 -5.10 9.06 -0.75
C VAL A 90 -3.78 9.81 -0.95
N LYS A 91 -3.68 10.62 -2.00
CA LYS A 91 -2.50 11.45 -2.24
C LYS A 91 -2.24 12.44 -1.10
N ALA A 92 -3.29 13.08 -0.61
CA ALA A 92 -3.17 14.06 0.48
C ALA A 92 -2.62 13.44 1.77
N PHE A 93 -2.97 12.20 2.06
CA PHE A 93 -2.45 11.48 3.23
C PHE A 93 -1.03 10.96 3.02
N LEU A 94 -0.73 10.38 1.87
CA LEU A 94 0.49 9.62 1.66
C LEU A 94 1.70 10.48 1.26
N ILE A 95 1.49 11.52 0.44
CA ILE A 95 2.60 12.31 -0.10
C ILE A 95 3.41 13.01 1.00
N PRO A 96 2.79 13.61 2.05
CA PRO A 96 3.55 14.37 3.05
C PRO A 96 4.37 13.54 4.04
N VAL A 97 4.19 12.22 4.12
CA VAL A 97 4.68 11.41 5.24
C VAL A 97 5.47 10.19 4.73
N PRO A 98 6.33 9.59 5.57
CA PRO A 98 6.88 8.28 5.27
C PRO A 98 5.75 7.23 5.18
N VAL A 99 5.84 6.35 4.21
CA VAL A 99 4.86 5.27 3.99
C VAL A 99 5.58 3.94 4.11
N ILE A 100 5.18 3.16 5.11
CA ILE A 100 5.74 1.84 5.39
C ILE A 100 4.85 0.80 4.74
N ILE A 101 5.44 -0.08 3.94
CA ILE A 101 4.74 -1.16 3.25
C ILE A 101 5.54 -2.45 3.45
N TYR A 102 4.88 -3.56 3.77
CA TYR A 102 5.58 -4.82 4.02
C TYR A 102 6.43 -5.23 2.81
N ASN A 103 5.82 -5.34 1.62
CA ASN A 103 6.51 -5.63 0.37
C ASN A 103 6.20 -4.49 -0.61
N ALA A 104 6.88 -3.36 -0.46
CA ALA A 104 6.57 -2.14 -1.17
C ALA A 104 6.56 -2.29 -2.71
N PRO A 105 7.48 -3.03 -3.35
CA PRO A 105 7.42 -3.20 -4.80
C PRO A 105 6.10 -3.81 -5.28
N PHE A 106 5.51 -4.73 -4.50
CA PHE A 106 4.25 -5.36 -4.85
C PHE A 106 3.08 -4.38 -4.73
N ASP A 107 2.90 -3.77 -3.57
CA ASP A 107 1.75 -2.88 -3.32
C ASP A 107 1.81 -1.63 -4.21
N LEU A 108 2.99 -1.07 -4.42
CA LEU A 108 3.15 0.08 -5.31
C LEU A 108 2.83 -0.30 -6.76
N ARG A 109 3.19 -1.51 -7.20
CA ARG A 109 2.82 -2.03 -8.52
C ARG A 109 1.32 -2.19 -8.64
N MET A 110 0.66 -2.74 -7.61
CA MET A 110 -0.80 -2.88 -7.59
C MET A 110 -1.50 -1.53 -7.64
N MET A 111 -0.98 -0.53 -6.93
CA MET A 111 -1.50 0.84 -7.00
C MET A 111 -1.35 1.42 -8.40
N ALA A 112 -0.19 1.25 -9.03
CA ALA A 112 0.05 1.73 -10.38
C ALA A 112 -0.87 1.05 -11.40
N GLN A 113 -1.05 -0.26 -11.31
CA GLN A 113 -1.96 -1.00 -12.19
C GLN A 113 -3.41 -0.55 -12.03
N SER A 114 -3.83 -0.33 -10.79
CA SER A 114 -5.18 0.16 -10.48
C SER A 114 -5.43 1.55 -11.04
N LEU A 115 -4.46 2.45 -10.91
CA LEU A 115 -4.54 3.80 -11.46
C LEU A 115 -4.63 3.77 -13.00
N ARG A 116 -3.78 2.99 -13.63
CA ARG A 116 -3.78 2.86 -15.10
C ARG A 116 -5.06 2.25 -15.64
N ALA A 117 -5.69 1.34 -14.90
CA ALA A 117 -6.97 0.74 -15.30
C ALA A 117 -8.08 1.79 -15.41
N TYR A 118 -7.97 2.89 -14.69
CA TYR A 118 -8.88 4.03 -14.73
C TYR A 118 -8.29 5.22 -15.51
N ASN A 119 -7.23 5.00 -16.30
CA ASN A 119 -6.55 6.02 -17.11
C ASN A 119 -6.02 7.19 -16.26
N LEU A 120 -5.56 6.91 -15.05
CA LEU A 120 -5.02 7.91 -14.13
C LEU A 120 -3.50 7.88 -14.12
N ASP A 121 -2.89 9.05 -13.84
CA ASP A 121 -1.45 9.18 -13.69
C ASP A 121 -0.99 8.42 -12.44
N ALA A 122 0.06 7.62 -12.61
CA ALA A 122 0.69 6.84 -11.54
C ALA A 122 2.09 7.37 -11.17
N SER A 123 2.57 8.42 -11.84
CA SER A 123 3.95 8.92 -11.65
C SER A 123 4.20 9.47 -10.24
N TRP A 124 3.17 9.93 -9.54
CA TRP A 124 3.29 10.44 -8.17
C TRP A 124 3.72 9.37 -7.18
N LEU A 125 3.49 8.09 -7.48
CA LEU A 125 3.92 6.99 -6.61
C LEU A 125 5.44 6.95 -6.44
N GLN A 126 6.19 7.36 -7.46
CA GLN A 126 7.66 7.41 -7.40
C GLN A 126 8.18 8.51 -6.47
N LYS A 127 7.34 9.48 -6.13
CA LYS A 127 7.69 10.59 -5.23
C LYS A 127 7.39 10.27 -3.77
N LEU A 128 6.73 9.16 -3.48
CA LEU A 128 6.45 8.74 -2.10
C LEU A 128 7.76 8.40 -1.39
N ASP A 129 7.84 8.78 -0.12
CA ASP A 129 8.90 8.32 0.78
C ASP A 129 8.52 6.92 1.29
N ALA A 130 8.63 5.93 0.41
CA ALA A 130 8.21 4.56 0.68
C ALA A 130 9.34 3.76 1.32
N HIS A 131 9.01 3.03 2.37
CA HIS A 131 9.92 2.15 3.09
C HIS A 131 9.39 0.73 3.04
N CYS A 132 10.19 -0.19 2.51
CA CYS A 132 9.83 -1.60 2.41
C CYS A 132 10.30 -2.33 3.66
N ALA A 133 9.35 -2.79 4.49
CA ALA A 133 9.69 -3.47 5.74
C ALA A 133 10.47 -4.78 5.50
N LEU A 134 10.16 -5.48 4.42
CA LEU A 134 10.88 -6.69 4.03
C LEU A 134 12.37 -6.41 3.77
N ASP A 135 12.69 -5.30 3.09
CA ASP A 135 14.09 -4.88 2.83
C ASP A 135 14.80 -4.43 4.10
N LYS A 136 14.07 -4.09 5.16
CA LYS A 136 14.62 -3.70 6.46
C LYS A 136 14.84 -4.89 7.40
N GLY A 137 14.61 -6.12 6.93
CA GLY A 137 14.83 -7.33 7.70
C GLY A 137 13.65 -7.82 8.53
N PHE A 138 12.47 -7.23 8.34
CA PHE A 138 11.24 -7.70 8.99
C PHE A 138 10.56 -8.74 8.12
N ASP A 139 10.10 -9.84 8.72
CA ASP A 139 9.21 -10.78 8.06
C ASP A 139 7.76 -10.51 8.47
N ARG A 140 6.83 -11.16 7.78
CA ARG A 140 5.39 -10.95 8.01
C ARG A 140 4.94 -11.31 9.41
N LYS A 141 5.64 -12.22 10.08
CA LYS A 141 5.32 -12.65 11.45
C LYS A 141 5.72 -11.61 12.49
N MET A 142 6.57 -10.66 12.12
CA MET A 142 7.06 -9.61 13.01
C MET A 142 6.17 -8.35 12.95
N ILE A 143 5.24 -8.31 12.03
CA ILE A 143 4.31 -7.21 11.79
C ILE A 143 2.89 -7.70 12.11
#